data_c2dee5dc98757e3c2cc793bc1b28a611
#
_entry.id   c2dee5dc98757e3c2cc793bc1b28a611
#
_cell.length_a   1.000
_cell.length_b   1.000
_cell.length_c   1.000
_cell.angle_alpha   90.00
_cell.angle_beta   90.00
_cell.angle_gamma   90.00
#
_symmetry.space_group_name_H-M   'P 1'
#
loop_
_entity.id
_entity.type
_entity.pdbx_description
1 polymer ?
#
loop_
_entity_poly.entity_id
_entity_poly.type
_entity_poly.pdbx_seq_one_letter_code
_entity_poly.pdbx_strand_id
1 'polypeptide(L)'
;MTTADSVPTRAWVVTGAGTTVNLCLGILYAWSVWKANLIAKSADLVGTPMTGVNEGWVYLSDAQATWAYAICGFLFALMMIPGGRLQDRYGPRMGAMIAGVSLSAGCILAGLMKSYLGLVIGFGVLGGIGMGFGYAAATPAAVKWFGPHRRGLIVGLVVGGYGGAAIYISPLASYLIGEYGLTGSLVGLGVLFGVVVIGAGLLLIRPPAGYVPPAAPQSNTPRPTISTTDWTPNPTRLPVNPYSPIR
;
A
#
# COMPACT_ATOMS: atom_id res chain seq x y z
N MET A 1 14.28 6.63 -37.87
CA MET A 1 13.48 6.68 -36.63
C MET A 1 14.12 5.73 -35.63
N THR A 2 14.93 6.23 -34.75
CA THR A 2 15.66 5.43 -33.75
C THR A 2 14.68 5.02 -32.67
N THR A 3 14.69 3.75 -32.29
CA THR A 3 13.85 3.05 -31.29
C THR A 3 13.98 3.60 -29.85
N ALA A 4 14.50 4.81 -29.67
CA ALA A 4 14.75 5.43 -28.36
C ALA A 4 13.50 6.12 -27.74
N ASP A 5 12.40 6.26 -28.49
CA ASP A 5 11.22 7.02 -28.02
C ASP A 5 10.13 6.19 -27.34
N SER A 6 10.26 4.88 -27.29
CA SER A 6 9.25 4.02 -26.65
C SER A 6 9.71 3.54 -25.28
N VAL A 7 8.79 3.66 -24.31
CA VAL A 7 9.00 3.07 -22.98
C VAL A 7 9.12 1.55 -23.13
N PRO A 8 10.17 0.92 -22.60
CA PRO A 8 10.36 -0.52 -22.75
C PRO A 8 9.24 -1.31 -22.06
N THR A 9 8.85 -2.45 -22.65
CA THR A 9 7.81 -3.33 -22.07
C THR A 9 8.08 -3.70 -20.60
N ARG A 10 9.36 -3.84 -20.25
CA ARG A 10 9.80 -4.11 -18.86
C ARG A 10 9.33 -3.04 -17.87
N ALA A 11 9.22 -1.78 -18.27
CA ALA A 11 8.72 -0.71 -17.41
C ALA A 11 7.26 -0.93 -17.02
N TRP A 12 6.43 -1.39 -17.97
CA TRP A 12 5.03 -1.70 -17.73
C TRP A 12 4.87 -2.97 -16.87
N VAL A 13 5.72 -3.98 -17.08
CA VAL A 13 5.75 -5.18 -16.22
C VAL A 13 6.07 -4.80 -14.78
N VAL A 14 7.08 -3.94 -14.57
CA VAL A 14 7.43 -3.45 -13.22
C VAL A 14 6.28 -2.63 -12.61
N THR A 15 5.61 -1.80 -13.41
CA THR A 15 4.44 -1.04 -12.94
C THR A 15 3.30 -1.96 -12.55
N GLY A 16 2.96 -2.93 -13.39
CA GLY A 16 1.95 -3.94 -13.07
C GLY A 16 2.29 -4.74 -11.81
N ALA A 17 3.54 -5.19 -11.69
CA ALA A 17 4.02 -5.88 -10.50
C ALA A 17 3.92 -5.00 -9.23
N GLY A 18 4.31 -3.73 -9.32
CA GLY A 18 4.18 -2.77 -8.22
C GLY A 18 2.73 -2.53 -7.81
N THR A 19 1.83 -2.40 -8.78
CA THR A 19 0.38 -2.29 -8.55
C THR A 19 -0.18 -3.55 -7.88
N THR A 20 0.23 -4.73 -8.34
CA THR A 20 -0.18 -6.02 -7.75
C THR A 20 0.30 -6.15 -6.31
N VAL A 21 1.56 -5.78 -6.01
CA VAL A 21 2.06 -5.74 -4.63
C VAL A 21 1.19 -4.83 -3.79
N ASN A 22 0.93 -3.61 -4.23
CA ASN A 22 0.10 -2.65 -3.50
C ASN A 22 -1.35 -3.09 -3.33
N LEU A 23 -1.93 -3.78 -4.32
CA LEU A 23 -3.25 -4.39 -4.21
C LEU A 23 -3.30 -5.38 -3.02
N CYS A 24 -2.29 -6.22 -2.82
CA CYS A 24 -2.24 -7.14 -1.69
C CYS A 24 -1.98 -6.43 -0.36
N LEU A 25 -1.08 -5.44 -0.35
CA LEU A 25 -0.74 -4.69 0.86
C LEU A 25 -1.91 -3.82 1.39
N GLY A 26 -2.87 -3.49 0.52
CA GLY A 26 -4.06 -2.73 0.90
C GLY A 26 -5.07 -3.49 1.78
N ILE A 27 -4.73 -4.70 2.27
CA ILE A 27 -5.52 -5.45 3.26
C ILE A 27 -5.86 -4.61 4.50
N LEU A 28 -5.04 -3.62 4.83
CA LEU A 28 -5.30 -2.67 5.92
C LEU A 28 -6.66 -1.98 5.78
N TYR A 29 -7.05 -1.60 4.56
CA TYR A 29 -8.33 -0.94 4.30
C TYR A 29 -9.54 -1.88 4.43
N ALA A 30 -9.33 -3.17 4.31
CA ALA A 30 -10.38 -4.16 4.51
C ALA A 30 -10.52 -4.60 5.99
N TRP A 31 -9.72 -4.04 6.92
CA TRP A 31 -9.76 -4.39 8.34
C TRP A 31 -11.14 -4.32 8.98
N SER A 32 -11.98 -3.40 8.53
CA SER A 32 -13.34 -3.24 9.02
C SER A 32 -14.17 -4.52 8.92
N VAL A 33 -13.90 -5.39 7.95
CA VAL A 33 -14.60 -6.67 7.76
C VAL A 33 -14.28 -7.63 8.90
N TRP A 34 -13.00 -7.78 9.26
CA TRP A 34 -12.60 -8.60 10.42
C TRP A 34 -13.04 -7.97 11.72
N LYS A 35 -12.89 -6.65 11.86
CA LYS A 35 -13.33 -5.92 13.04
C LYS A 35 -14.81 -6.18 13.32
N ALA A 36 -15.67 -6.09 12.31
CA ALA A 36 -17.12 -6.31 12.46
C ALA A 36 -17.46 -7.71 12.99
N ASN A 37 -16.63 -8.72 12.70
CA ASN A 37 -16.81 -10.09 13.18
C ASN A 37 -16.10 -10.38 14.50
N LEU A 38 -15.12 -9.57 14.89
CA LEU A 38 -14.34 -9.74 16.12
C LEU A 38 -14.96 -9.03 17.33
N ILE A 39 -15.67 -7.91 17.12
CA ILE A 39 -16.20 -7.12 18.23
C ILE A 39 -17.46 -7.73 18.81
N ALA A 40 -17.58 -7.66 20.15
CA ALA A 40 -18.77 -8.01 20.88
C ALA A 40 -19.93 -7.05 20.55
N LYS A 41 -21.13 -7.60 20.38
CA LYS A 41 -22.34 -6.79 20.17
C LYS A 41 -22.85 -6.08 21.44
N SER A 42 -22.43 -6.56 22.60
CA SER A 42 -22.72 -5.97 23.91
C SER A 42 -21.51 -6.12 24.83
N ALA A 43 -21.43 -5.28 25.87
CA ALA A 43 -20.29 -5.28 26.80
C ALA A 43 -20.11 -6.60 27.54
N ASP A 44 -21.18 -7.29 27.85
CA ASP A 44 -21.18 -8.57 28.59
C ASP A 44 -20.57 -9.71 27.77
N LEU A 45 -20.51 -9.58 26.45
CA LEU A 45 -19.93 -10.60 25.56
C LEU A 45 -18.42 -10.43 25.38
N VAL A 46 -17.83 -9.32 25.80
CA VAL A 46 -16.37 -9.11 25.67
C VAL A 46 -15.63 -10.18 26.50
N GLY A 47 -14.68 -10.86 25.84
CA GLY A 47 -13.92 -11.94 26.46
C GLY A 47 -14.63 -13.30 26.48
N THR A 48 -15.89 -13.40 26.05
CA THR A 48 -16.57 -14.68 25.92
C THR A 48 -16.13 -15.43 24.67
N PRO A 49 -16.08 -16.78 24.72
CA PRO A 49 -15.69 -17.58 23.56
C PRO A 49 -16.73 -17.49 22.44
N MET A 50 -16.26 -17.43 21.20
CA MET A 50 -17.10 -17.55 20.02
C MET A 50 -17.47 -19.01 19.76
N THR A 51 -18.61 -19.23 19.12
CA THR A 51 -19.11 -20.54 18.73
C THR A 51 -19.14 -20.76 17.23
N GLY A 52 -19.32 -22.00 16.79
CA GLY A 52 -19.44 -22.34 15.37
C GLY A 52 -18.12 -22.21 14.61
N VAL A 53 -18.16 -21.61 13.43
CA VAL A 53 -17.00 -21.51 12.51
C VAL A 53 -15.83 -20.72 13.14
N ASN A 54 -16.11 -19.88 14.14
CA ASN A 54 -15.13 -19.06 14.84
C ASN A 54 -14.72 -19.63 16.20
N GLU A 55 -14.94 -20.91 16.44
CA GLU A 55 -14.57 -21.56 17.69
C GLU A 55 -13.08 -21.39 18.03
N GLY A 56 -12.83 -21.11 19.30
CA GLY A 56 -11.50 -20.79 19.81
C GLY A 56 -11.13 -19.31 19.77
N TRP A 57 -11.90 -18.45 19.09
CA TRP A 57 -11.80 -17.01 19.22
C TRP A 57 -12.60 -16.51 20.40
N VAL A 58 -12.21 -15.33 20.90
CA VAL A 58 -12.98 -14.59 21.92
C VAL A 58 -13.43 -13.26 21.35
N TYR A 59 -14.61 -12.80 21.77
CA TYR A 59 -15.08 -11.48 21.40
C TYR A 59 -14.21 -10.39 22.00
N LEU A 60 -13.80 -9.44 21.16
CA LEU A 60 -12.98 -8.30 21.56
C LEU A 60 -13.83 -7.06 21.82
N SER A 61 -13.29 -6.15 22.63
CA SER A 61 -13.83 -4.79 22.70
C SER A 61 -13.49 -4.01 21.41
N ASP A 62 -14.27 -2.96 21.12
CA ASP A 62 -13.99 -2.07 19.98
C ASP A 62 -12.59 -1.46 20.08
N ALA A 63 -12.18 -1.07 21.30
CA ALA A 63 -10.84 -0.53 21.55
C ALA A 63 -9.72 -1.53 21.21
N GLN A 64 -9.84 -2.80 21.61
CA GLN A 64 -8.85 -3.83 21.30
C GLN A 64 -8.68 -4.03 19.79
N ALA A 65 -9.80 -4.15 19.05
CA ALA A 65 -9.76 -4.30 17.59
C ALA A 65 -9.17 -3.05 16.92
N THR A 66 -9.47 -1.86 17.43
CA THR A 66 -8.93 -0.60 16.92
C THR A 66 -7.43 -0.46 17.19
N TRP A 67 -6.93 -0.92 18.36
CA TRP A 67 -5.50 -0.90 18.66
C TRP A 67 -4.68 -1.78 17.73
N ALA A 68 -5.17 -2.97 17.36
CA ALA A 68 -4.48 -3.83 16.40
C ALA A 68 -4.29 -3.12 15.04
N TYR A 69 -5.33 -2.43 14.57
CA TYR A 69 -5.26 -1.61 13.35
C TYR A 69 -4.32 -0.41 13.48
N ALA A 70 -4.41 0.32 14.61
CA ALA A 70 -3.60 1.51 14.83
C ALA A 70 -2.09 1.17 14.89
N ILE A 71 -1.72 0.08 15.56
CA ILE A 71 -0.35 -0.43 15.61
C ILE A 71 0.13 -0.79 14.20
N CYS A 72 -0.70 -1.46 13.41
CA CYS A 72 -0.38 -1.77 12.02
C CYS A 72 -0.10 -0.52 11.19
N GLY A 73 -0.99 0.48 11.25
CA GLY A 73 -0.82 1.74 10.54
C GLY A 73 0.40 2.54 10.98
N PHE A 74 0.68 2.57 12.29
CA PHE A 74 1.85 3.22 12.85
C PHE A 74 3.15 2.56 12.36
N LEU A 75 3.24 1.24 12.47
CA LEU A 75 4.42 0.50 12.02
C LEU A 75 4.58 0.52 10.50
N PHE A 76 3.48 0.50 9.75
CA PHE A 76 3.50 0.73 8.32
C PHE A 76 4.20 2.05 7.98
N ALA A 77 3.78 3.15 8.59
CA ALA A 77 4.39 4.46 8.36
C ALA A 77 5.87 4.50 8.78
N LEU A 78 6.19 3.96 9.97
CA LEU A 78 7.55 3.92 10.50
C LEU A 78 8.50 3.09 9.63
N MET A 79 8.04 1.94 9.14
CA MET A 79 8.85 1.01 8.34
C MET A 79 9.04 1.46 6.89
N MET A 80 8.29 2.44 6.41
CA MET A 80 8.59 3.07 5.11
C MET A 80 9.97 3.71 5.07
N ILE A 81 10.48 4.23 6.20
CA ILE A 81 11.80 4.89 6.27
C ILE A 81 12.93 3.88 6.03
N PRO A 82 13.07 2.80 6.83
CA PRO A 82 14.09 1.78 6.57
C PRO A 82 13.81 1.01 5.25
N GLY A 83 12.55 0.84 4.88
CA GLY A 83 12.15 0.22 3.60
C GLY A 83 12.68 1.00 2.39
N GLY A 84 12.57 2.32 2.39
CA GLY A 84 13.15 3.18 1.36
C GLY A 84 14.66 3.06 1.28
N ARG A 85 15.36 3.10 2.42
CA ARG A 85 16.83 2.90 2.48
C ARG A 85 17.25 1.51 1.97
N LEU A 86 16.51 0.48 2.35
CA LEU A 86 16.76 -0.89 1.90
C LEU A 86 16.59 -1.00 0.38
N GLN A 87 15.52 -0.43 -0.16
CA GLN A 87 15.25 -0.42 -1.59
C GLN A 87 16.36 0.32 -2.36
N ASP A 88 16.85 1.46 -1.84
CA ASP A 88 17.92 2.20 -2.51
C ASP A 88 19.26 1.44 -2.50
N ARG A 89 19.56 0.71 -1.43
CA ARG A 89 20.81 -0.05 -1.31
C ARG A 89 20.75 -1.41 -2.01
N TYR A 90 19.75 -2.22 -1.72
CA TYR A 90 19.68 -3.63 -2.16
C TYR A 90 18.67 -3.88 -3.29
N GLY A 91 17.84 -2.91 -3.62
CA GLY A 91 16.86 -3.03 -4.69
C GLY A 91 15.46 -3.31 -4.22
N PRO A 92 14.47 -3.11 -5.11
CA PRO A 92 13.06 -3.23 -4.75
C PRO A 92 12.64 -4.67 -4.46
N ARG A 93 13.34 -5.67 -5.03
CA ARG A 93 13.06 -7.09 -4.76
C ARG A 93 13.16 -7.44 -3.29
N MET A 94 14.22 -6.99 -2.61
CA MET A 94 14.41 -7.28 -1.18
C MET A 94 13.29 -6.72 -0.33
N GLY A 95 12.86 -5.48 -0.59
CA GLY A 95 11.71 -4.88 0.11
C GLY A 95 10.42 -5.67 -0.10
N ALA A 96 10.15 -6.11 -1.33
CA ALA A 96 8.96 -6.90 -1.63
C ALA A 96 9.03 -8.32 -1.04
N MET A 97 10.21 -8.95 -0.98
CA MET A 97 10.40 -10.26 -0.33
C MET A 97 10.11 -10.17 1.18
N ILE A 98 10.68 -9.18 1.85
CA ILE A 98 10.40 -8.93 3.27
C ILE A 98 8.90 -8.65 3.47
N ALA A 99 8.30 -7.87 2.60
CA ALA A 99 6.88 -7.57 2.65
C ALA A 99 6.01 -8.83 2.56
N GLY A 100 6.26 -9.67 1.55
CA GLY A 100 5.50 -10.90 1.35
C GLY A 100 5.64 -11.87 2.51
N VAL A 101 6.86 -12.08 3.00
CA VAL A 101 7.11 -12.97 4.14
C VAL A 101 6.49 -12.42 5.43
N SER A 102 6.72 -11.13 5.75
CA SER A 102 6.18 -10.54 6.98
C SER A 102 4.66 -10.47 6.99
N LEU A 103 4.03 -10.06 5.88
CA LEU A 103 2.57 -9.99 5.77
C LEU A 103 1.95 -11.38 5.90
N SER A 104 2.50 -12.36 5.18
CA SER A 104 2.03 -13.75 5.22
C SER A 104 2.16 -14.32 6.63
N ALA A 105 3.34 -14.25 7.21
CA ALA A 105 3.59 -14.74 8.56
C ALA A 105 2.70 -14.02 9.59
N GLY A 106 2.51 -12.72 9.42
CA GLY A 106 1.64 -11.92 10.29
C GLY A 106 0.19 -12.36 10.26
N CYS A 107 -0.38 -12.52 9.07
CA CYS A 107 -1.77 -12.98 8.92
C CYS A 107 -1.96 -14.43 9.41
N ILE A 108 -1.02 -15.32 9.10
CA ILE A 108 -1.04 -16.71 9.56
C ILE A 108 -0.97 -16.77 11.09
N LEU A 109 -0.02 -16.03 11.70
CA LEU A 109 0.13 -15.97 13.14
C LEU A 109 -1.13 -15.44 13.82
N ALA A 110 -1.70 -14.35 13.30
CA ALA A 110 -2.93 -13.77 13.80
C ALA A 110 -4.10 -14.78 13.77
N GLY A 111 -4.25 -15.51 12.66
CA GLY A 111 -5.29 -16.52 12.50
C GLY A 111 -5.12 -17.74 13.39
N LEU A 112 -3.88 -18.21 13.59
CA LEU A 112 -3.60 -19.41 14.40
C LEU A 112 -3.64 -19.16 15.90
N MET A 113 -3.17 -18.00 16.37
CA MET A 113 -3.20 -17.66 17.80
C MET A 113 -4.61 -17.38 18.35
N LYS A 114 -5.58 -17.06 17.49
CA LYS A 114 -6.99 -16.84 17.82
C LYS A 114 -7.21 -15.91 19.03
N SER A 115 -6.35 -14.93 19.21
CA SER A 115 -6.31 -14.07 20.39
C SER A 115 -6.04 -12.62 20.04
N TYR A 116 -6.38 -11.70 20.95
CA TYR A 116 -6.03 -10.28 20.82
C TYR A 116 -4.52 -10.09 20.62
N LEU A 117 -3.69 -10.78 21.40
CA LEU A 117 -2.24 -10.69 21.30
C LEU A 117 -1.75 -11.19 19.93
N GLY A 118 -2.36 -12.27 19.42
CA GLY A 118 -2.07 -12.77 18.07
C GLY A 118 -2.38 -11.75 16.97
N LEU A 119 -3.50 -11.01 17.09
CA LEU A 119 -3.83 -9.92 16.17
C LEU A 119 -2.87 -8.76 16.28
N VAL A 120 -2.48 -8.37 17.49
CA VAL A 120 -1.51 -7.27 17.69
C VAL A 120 -0.14 -7.63 17.12
N ILE A 121 0.41 -8.78 17.45
CA ILE A 121 1.74 -9.20 16.99
C ILE A 121 1.70 -9.58 15.50
N GLY A 122 0.71 -10.38 15.09
CA GLY A 122 0.61 -10.87 13.73
C GLY A 122 0.20 -9.76 12.76
N PHE A 123 -1.05 -9.32 12.82
CA PHE A 123 -1.55 -8.30 11.90
C PHE A 123 -0.96 -6.92 12.19
N GLY A 124 -0.90 -6.52 13.48
CA GLY A 124 -0.40 -5.20 13.89
C GLY A 124 1.09 -5.04 13.59
N VAL A 125 1.93 -5.88 14.18
CA VAL A 125 3.40 -5.70 14.08
C VAL A 125 3.93 -6.25 12.76
N LEU A 126 3.78 -7.55 12.50
CA LEU A 126 4.34 -8.17 11.30
C LEU A 126 3.66 -7.67 10.03
N GLY A 127 2.33 -7.50 10.06
CA GLY A 127 1.58 -6.92 8.96
C GLY A 127 2.05 -5.49 8.64
N GLY A 128 2.17 -4.63 9.66
CA GLY A 128 2.65 -3.25 9.50
C GLY A 128 4.07 -3.17 8.95
N ILE A 129 4.98 -4.02 9.44
CA ILE A 129 6.35 -4.14 8.90
C ILE A 129 6.30 -4.51 7.42
N GLY A 130 5.57 -5.57 7.07
CA GLY A 130 5.44 -6.04 5.70
C GLY A 130 4.90 -4.96 4.76
N MET A 131 3.82 -4.29 5.16
CA MET A 131 3.23 -3.19 4.38
C MET A 131 4.22 -2.04 4.17
N GLY A 132 4.97 -1.64 5.21
CA GLY A 132 5.94 -0.55 5.12
C GLY A 132 7.07 -0.83 4.12
N PHE A 133 7.68 -2.00 4.19
CA PHE A 133 8.74 -2.40 3.26
C PHE A 133 8.22 -2.56 1.82
N GLY A 134 7.05 -3.16 1.65
CA GLY A 134 6.48 -3.41 0.33
C GLY A 134 6.06 -2.13 -0.39
N TYR A 135 5.36 -1.25 0.30
CA TYR A 135 4.93 0.03 -0.25
C TYR A 135 6.12 0.92 -0.63
N ALA A 136 7.14 0.99 0.24
CA ALA A 136 8.36 1.73 -0.03
C ALA A 136 9.14 1.17 -1.23
N ALA A 137 9.03 -0.14 -1.52
CA ALA A 137 9.70 -0.77 -2.64
C ALA A 137 8.95 -0.64 -3.96
N ALA A 138 7.61 -0.75 -3.97
CA ALA A 138 6.81 -0.87 -5.18
C ALA A 138 6.77 0.43 -6.00
N THR A 139 6.44 1.56 -5.37
CA THR A 139 6.21 2.82 -6.06
C THR A 139 7.48 3.40 -6.70
N PRO A 140 8.63 3.53 -6.00
CA PRO A 140 9.83 4.06 -6.61
C PRO A 140 10.43 3.13 -7.67
N ALA A 141 10.22 1.80 -7.56
CA ALA A 141 10.67 0.86 -8.58
C ALA A 141 10.02 1.15 -9.93
N ALA A 142 8.70 1.38 -9.95
CA ALA A 142 7.97 1.70 -11.16
C ALA A 142 8.34 3.09 -11.72
N VAL A 143 8.36 4.10 -10.86
CA VAL A 143 8.58 5.49 -11.28
C VAL A 143 9.93 5.73 -11.94
N LYS A 144 10.98 5.01 -11.52
CA LYS A 144 12.35 5.13 -12.07
C LYS A 144 12.45 4.77 -13.56
N TRP A 145 11.47 4.05 -14.13
CA TRP A 145 11.43 3.69 -15.54
C TRP A 145 10.84 4.76 -16.46
N PHE A 146 10.15 5.77 -15.90
CA PHE A 146 9.40 6.75 -16.69
C PHE A 146 9.95 8.16 -16.52
N GLY A 147 9.84 8.95 -17.58
CA GLY A 147 10.22 10.35 -17.54
C GLY A 147 9.29 11.22 -16.67
N PRO A 148 9.70 12.45 -16.34
CA PRO A 148 8.95 13.35 -15.46
C PRO A 148 7.50 13.55 -15.86
N HIS A 149 7.21 13.58 -17.18
CA HIS A 149 5.88 13.81 -17.74
C HIS A 149 4.87 12.69 -17.46
N ARG A 150 5.33 11.45 -17.16
CA ARG A 150 4.47 10.29 -16.85
C ARG A 150 4.50 9.88 -15.40
N ARG A 151 5.32 10.49 -14.56
CA ARG A 151 5.48 10.10 -13.15
C ARG A 151 4.16 10.13 -12.38
N GLY A 152 3.34 11.17 -12.57
CA GLY A 152 2.05 11.28 -11.91
C GLY A 152 1.11 10.12 -12.25
N LEU A 153 1.03 9.72 -13.53
CA LEU A 153 0.24 8.57 -13.96
C LEU A 153 0.73 7.27 -13.32
N ILE A 154 2.03 7.04 -13.33
CA ILE A 154 2.61 5.80 -12.78
C ILE A 154 2.44 5.72 -11.27
N VAL A 155 2.68 6.83 -10.56
CA VAL A 155 2.39 6.92 -9.12
C VAL A 155 0.90 6.64 -8.86
N GLY A 156 0.01 7.27 -9.64
CA GLY A 156 -1.43 7.07 -9.51
C GLY A 156 -1.85 5.62 -9.71
N LEU A 157 -1.30 4.93 -10.71
CA LEU A 157 -1.59 3.51 -10.95
C LEU A 157 -1.11 2.61 -9.79
N VAL A 158 0.13 2.79 -9.34
CA VAL A 158 0.72 1.94 -8.30
C VAL A 158 0.09 2.21 -6.94
N VAL A 159 -0.08 3.48 -6.58
CA VAL A 159 -0.72 3.89 -5.30
C VAL A 159 -2.22 3.62 -5.32
N GLY A 160 -2.86 3.81 -6.49
CA GLY A 160 -4.26 3.48 -6.71
C GLY A 160 -4.56 2.00 -6.44
N GLY A 161 -3.60 1.10 -6.73
CA GLY A 161 -3.69 -0.31 -6.34
C GLY A 161 -3.88 -0.50 -4.83
N TYR A 162 -3.13 0.24 -4.01
CA TYR A 162 -3.26 0.16 -2.55
C TYR A 162 -4.64 0.65 -2.07
N GLY A 163 -5.09 1.82 -2.55
CA GLY A 163 -6.41 2.35 -2.19
C GLY A 163 -7.57 1.51 -2.72
N GLY A 164 -7.43 0.97 -3.94
CA GLY A 164 -8.45 0.13 -4.59
C GLY A 164 -8.54 -1.30 -4.02
N ALA A 165 -7.61 -1.71 -3.19
CA ALA A 165 -7.55 -3.06 -2.63
C ALA A 165 -8.83 -3.47 -1.88
N ALA A 166 -9.45 -2.55 -1.15
CA ALA A 166 -10.67 -2.81 -0.39
C ALA A 166 -11.83 -3.29 -1.27
N ILE A 167 -11.86 -2.88 -2.54
CA ILE A 167 -12.95 -3.23 -3.48
C ILE A 167 -13.06 -4.76 -3.64
N TYR A 168 -11.93 -5.47 -3.69
CA TYR A 168 -11.95 -6.92 -3.87
C TYR A 168 -11.65 -7.68 -2.56
N ILE A 169 -10.80 -7.12 -1.67
CA ILE A 169 -10.46 -7.80 -0.41
C ILE A 169 -11.67 -7.87 0.53
N SER A 170 -12.48 -6.81 0.62
CA SER A 170 -13.62 -6.81 1.53
C SER A 170 -14.65 -7.89 1.21
N PRO A 171 -15.15 -8.03 -0.04
CA PRO A 171 -16.08 -9.12 -0.36
C PRO A 171 -15.42 -10.49 -0.24
N LEU A 172 -14.15 -10.64 -0.63
CA LEU A 172 -13.42 -11.89 -0.50
C LEU A 172 -13.24 -12.29 0.97
N ALA A 173 -12.85 -11.35 1.84
CA ALA A 173 -12.72 -11.59 3.26
C ALA A 173 -14.07 -11.96 3.91
N SER A 174 -15.15 -11.25 3.55
CA SER A 174 -16.50 -11.56 4.01
C SER A 174 -16.92 -12.99 3.64
N TYR A 175 -16.68 -13.38 2.39
CA TYR A 175 -16.95 -14.74 1.91
C TYR A 175 -16.14 -15.79 2.70
N LEU A 176 -14.82 -15.56 2.84
CA LEU A 176 -13.94 -16.49 3.55
C LEU A 176 -14.29 -16.58 5.04
N ILE A 177 -14.70 -15.50 5.68
CA ILE A 177 -15.16 -15.54 7.08
C ILE A 177 -16.45 -16.36 7.22
N GLY A 178 -17.37 -16.21 6.26
CA GLY A 178 -18.62 -16.98 6.28
C GLY A 178 -18.41 -18.48 6.15
N GLU A 179 -17.52 -18.90 5.25
CA GLU A 179 -17.28 -20.32 4.96
C GLU A 179 -16.25 -20.98 5.90
N TYR A 180 -15.14 -20.27 6.18
CA TYR A 180 -13.97 -20.83 6.88
C TYR A 180 -13.65 -20.13 8.21
N GLY A 181 -14.48 -19.19 8.63
CA GLY A 181 -14.30 -18.41 9.84
C GLY A 181 -13.13 -17.41 9.78
N LEU A 182 -12.91 -16.73 10.89
CA LEU A 182 -11.85 -15.73 11.05
C LEU A 182 -10.45 -16.32 10.79
N THR A 183 -10.20 -17.52 11.32
CA THR A 183 -8.91 -18.22 11.12
C THR A 183 -8.67 -18.53 9.65
N GLY A 184 -9.65 -19.14 8.98
CA GLY A 184 -9.52 -19.49 7.55
C GLY A 184 -9.33 -18.27 6.66
N SER A 185 -10.04 -17.19 6.94
CA SER A 185 -9.90 -15.92 6.22
C SER A 185 -8.51 -15.32 6.39
N LEU A 186 -7.98 -15.21 7.62
CA LEU A 186 -6.67 -14.64 7.88
C LEU A 186 -5.54 -15.50 7.30
N VAL A 187 -5.58 -16.81 7.54
CA VAL A 187 -4.56 -17.74 7.03
C VAL A 187 -4.61 -17.83 5.50
N GLY A 188 -5.80 -17.97 4.93
CA GLY A 188 -5.98 -18.11 3.48
C GLY A 188 -5.49 -16.86 2.73
N LEU A 189 -5.90 -15.66 3.18
CA LEU A 189 -5.43 -14.41 2.58
C LEU A 189 -3.94 -14.17 2.86
N GLY A 190 -3.44 -14.55 4.04
CA GLY A 190 -2.02 -14.47 4.37
C GLY A 190 -1.15 -15.29 3.40
N VAL A 191 -1.54 -16.54 3.13
CA VAL A 191 -0.84 -17.40 2.17
C VAL A 191 -0.96 -16.85 0.75
N LEU A 192 -2.18 -16.51 0.32
CA LEU A 192 -2.43 -15.97 -1.02
C LEU A 192 -1.59 -14.71 -1.28
N PHE A 193 -1.66 -13.73 -0.37
CA PHE A 193 -0.93 -12.48 -0.54
C PHE A 193 0.58 -12.66 -0.39
N GLY A 194 1.03 -13.57 0.46
CA GLY A 194 2.44 -13.91 0.55
C GLY A 194 2.99 -14.41 -0.79
N VAL A 195 2.32 -15.38 -1.40
CA VAL A 195 2.72 -15.93 -2.72
C VAL A 195 2.66 -14.87 -3.80
N VAL A 196 1.58 -14.09 -3.86
CA VAL A 196 1.42 -13.04 -4.89
C VAL A 196 2.44 -11.92 -4.72
N VAL A 197 2.67 -11.44 -3.51
CA VAL A 197 3.64 -10.35 -3.23
C VAL A 197 5.07 -10.79 -3.50
N ILE A 198 5.43 -12.02 -3.12
CA ILE A 198 6.76 -12.58 -3.41
C ILE A 198 6.92 -12.76 -4.92
N GLY A 199 5.94 -13.36 -5.60
CA GLY A 199 5.97 -13.57 -7.05
C GLY A 199 6.06 -12.27 -7.84
N ALA A 200 5.21 -11.29 -7.54
CA ALA A 200 5.26 -9.98 -8.15
C ALA A 200 6.55 -9.22 -7.77
N GLY A 201 7.02 -9.38 -6.53
CA GLY A 201 8.26 -8.80 -6.04
C GLY A 201 9.50 -9.22 -6.83
N LEU A 202 9.55 -10.45 -7.32
CA LEU A 202 10.64 -10.93 -8.20
C LEU A 202 10.69 -10.18 -9.53
N LEU A 203 9.56 -9.62 -9.98
CA LEU A 203 9.47 -8.82 -11.21
C LEU A 203 9.85 -7.35 -10.98
N LEU A 204 9.99 -6.90 -9.74
CA LEU A 204 10.42 -5.54 -9.41
C LEU A 204 11.92 -5.41 -9.64
N ILE A 205 12.28 -4.84 -10.78
CA ILE A 205 13.68 -4.61 -11.17
C ILE A 205 13.97 -3.12 -11.30
N ARG A 206 15.23 -2.76 -11.03
CA ARG A 206 15.73 -1.41 -11.30
C ARG A 206 16.01 -1.24 -12.79
N PRO A 207 15.89 -0.02 -13.34
CA PRO A 207 16.48 0.28 -14.64
C PRO A 207 17.99 -0.03 -14.62
N PRO A 208 18.55 -0.49 -15.75
CA PRO A 208 20.00 -0.69 -15.86
C PRO A 208 20.76 0.62 -15.65
N ALA A 209 22.03 0.51 -15.24
CA ALA A 209 22.89 1.68 -15.09
C ALA A 209 23.00 2.42 -16.45
N GLY A 210 22.83 3.75 -16.40
CA GLY A 210 22.82 4.57 -17.61
C GLY A 210 21.49 4.65 -18.35
N TYR A 211 20.43 4.00 -17.87
CA TYR A 211 19.11 4.13 -18.47
C TYR A 211 18.57 5.56 -18.33
N VAL A 212 18.28 6.18 -19.47
CA VAL A 212 17.63 7.50 -19.54
C VAL A 212 16.17 7.28 -19.94
N PRO A 213 15.21 7.67 -19.11
CA PRO A 213 13.81 7.58 -19.46
C PRO A 213 13.47 8.45 -20.66
N PRO A 214 12.52 8.05 -21.54
CA PRO A 214 12.12 8.85 -22.69
C PRO A 214 11.73 10.28 -22.28
N ALA A 215 12.19 11.25 -23.03
CA ALA A 215 11.84 12.66 -22.84
C ALA A 215 10.34 12.88 -23.14
N ALA A 216 9.79 13.99 -22.62
CA ALA A 216 8.46 14.41 -23.03
C ALA A 216 8.45 14.67 -24.55
N PRO A 217 7.35 14.32 -25.26
CA PRO A 217 7.19 14.75 -26.63
C PRO A 217 7.41 16.27 -26.70
N GLN A 218 8.30 16.71 -27.58
CA GLN A 218 8.51 18.13 -27.76
C GLN A 218 7.21 18.74 -28.28
N SER A 219 6.54 19.57 -27.48
CA SER A 219 5.44 20.35 -27.98
C SER A 219 6.07 21.43 -28.87
N ASN A 220 5.67 21.46 -30.14
CA ASN A 220 6.07 22.53 -31.07
C ASN A 220 5.46 23.89 -30.69
N THR A 221 4.69 23.98 -29.63
CA THR A 221 4.23 25.25 -29.07
C THR A 221 5.41 25.91 -28.35
N PRO A 222 5.85 27.10 -28.78
CA PRO A 222 6.85 27.86 -28.05
C PRO A 222 6.33 28.05 -26.62
N ARG A 223 7.09 27.58 -25.62
CA ARG A 223 6.77 27.95 -24.25
C ARG A 223 6.82 29.46 -24.16
N PRO A 224 5.75 30.10 -23.64
CA PRO A 224 5.88 31.53 -23.35
C PRO A 224 7.10 31.66 -22.41
N THR A 225 8.13 32.29 -22.91
CA THR A 225 9.27 32.72 -22.08
C THR A 225 8.69 33.78 -21.16
N ILE A 226 8.32 33.40 -19.96
CA ILE A 226 8.09 34.38 -18.90
C ILE A 226 9.49 34.90 -18.61
N SER A 227 9.81 36.04 -19.23
CA SER A 227 11.02 36.76 -18.91
C SER A 227 10.91 37.19 -17.45
N THR A 228 11.92 36.89 -16.66
CA THR A 228 12.01 37.38 -15.27
C THR A 228 11.97 38.91 -15.17
N THR A 229 12.13 39.60 -16.30
CA THR A 229 11.96 41.05 -16.42
C THR A 229 10.50 41.51 -16.56
N ASP A 230 9.55 40.59 -16.88
CA ASP A 230 8.14 40.94 -16.97
C ASP A 230 7.43 40.98 -15.61
N TRP A 231 8.12 40.57 -14.55
CA TRP A 231 7.64 40.71 -13.18
C TRP A 231 8.03 42.10 -12.63
N THR A 232 7.55 43.18 -13.24
CA THR A 232 7.52 44.49 -12.60
C THR A 232 6.30 44.52 -11.70
N PRO A 233 6.46 44.69 -10.35
CA PRO A 233 5.32 44.89 -9.47
C PRO A 233 4.53 46.11 -9.97
N ASN A 234 3.32 45.90 -10.45
CA ASN A 234 2.45 46.99 -10.79
C ASN A 234 2.04 47.72 -9.48
N PRO A 235 2.55 48.90 -9.19
CA PRO A 235 2.30 49.58 -7.92
C PRO A 235 0.84 50.00 -7.75
N THR A 236 -0.01 49.86 -8.78
CA THR A 236 -1.44 50.16 -8.72
C THR A 236 -2.31 48.96 -8.41
N ARG A 237 -1.76 47.75 -8.40
CA ARG A 237 -2.49 46.56 -7.90
C ARG A 237 -2.16 46.35 -6.44
N LEU A 238 -3.06 46.76 -5.57
CA LEU A 238 -3.03 46.36 -4.16
C LEU A 238 -3.00 44.83 -4.07
N PRO A 239 -2.16 44.24 -3.21
CA PRO A 239 -2.16 42.80 -3.00
C PRO A 239 -3.57 42.38 -2.57
N VAL A 240 -4.18 41.50 -3.37
CA VAL A 240 -5.46 40.88 -2.98
C VAL A 240 -5.19 40.11 -1.71
N ASN A 241 -5.75 40.59 -0.60
CA ASN A 241 -5.65 39.90 0.67
C ASN A 241 -6.42 38.57 0.54
N PRO A 242 -5.74 37.40 0.57
CA PRO A 242 -6.41 36.12 0.42
C PRO A 242 -7.36 35.78 1.60
N TYR A 243 -7.40 36.61 2.64
CA TYR A 243 -8.23 36.42 3.82
C TYR A 243 -9.37 37.45 3.92
N SER A 244 -9.73 38.18 2.83
CA SER A 244 -10.92 39.03 2.87
C SER A 244 -12.18 38.14 2.85
N PRO A 245 -13.09 38.26 3.82
CA PRO A 245 -14.34 37.51 3.79
C PRO A 245 -15.19 37.94 2.59
N ILE A 246 -15.65 36.95 1.83
CA ILE A 246 -16.61 37.13 0.74
C ILE A 246 -17.88 37.68 1.35
N ARG A 247 -18.27 38.88 0.95
CA ARG A 247 -19.60 39.43 1.22
C ARG A 247 -20.59 38.89 0.20
#